data_a00ca64816ebac3f1b053c8d549ede9b
#
_entry.id   a00ca64816ebac3f1b053c8d549ede9b
#
_cell.length_a   1.000
_cell.length_b   1.000
_cell.length_c   1.000
_cell.angle_alpha   90.00
_cell.angle_beta   90.00
_cell.angle_gamma   90.00
#
_symmetry.space_group_name_H-M   'P 1'
#
loop_
_entity.id
_entity.type
_entity.pdbx_description
1 polymer ?
#
loop_
_entity_poly.entity_id
_entity_poly.type
_entity_poly.pdbx_seq_one_letter_code
_entity_poly.pdbx_strand_id
1 'polypeptide(L)'
;MEYRKASADFERFILDARDIAALQTTNQAYTMVQAVLQTFRRRLEMSDALLFANALPPVLRAIFIDDWDLEEPIVPFSGRLAMTREVQAFRGDHNVSPDTAIADVAAALRRNVDEAVLDRALARLPEGAVDFWRA
;
A
#
# COMPACT_ATOMS: atom_id res chain seq x y z
N MET A 1 -19.50 -11.51 6.84
CA MET A 1 -18.18 -12.07 7.14
C MET A 1 -17.16 -11.57 6.15
N GLU A 2 -16.11 -11.05 6.68
CA GLU A 2 -15.03 -10.40 5.95
C GLU A 2 -14.46 -11.23 4.80
N TYR A 3 -14.24 -12.53 5.05
CA TYR A 3 -13.57 -13.39 4.06
C TYR A 3 -14.48 -13.85 2.93
N ARG A 4 -15.78 -13.80 3.11
CA ARG A 4 -16.73 -14.29 2.11
C ARG A 4 -16.68 -13.46 0.82
N LYS A 5 -16.39 -12.17 0.92
CA LYS A 5 -16.35 -11.24 -0.21
C LYS A 5 -14.93 -10.80 -0.57
N ALA A 6 -13.91 -11.49 -0.03
CA ALA A 6 -12.53 -11.02 -0.15
C ALA A 6 -12.08 -10.87 -1.60
N SER A 7 -12.39 -11.82 -2.47
CA SER A 7 -11.99 -11.76 -3.88
C SER A 7 -12.70 -10.64 -4.62
N ALA A 8 -14.00 -10.45 -4.41
CA ALA A 8 -14.77 -9.39 -5.07
C ALA A 8 -14.32 -8.01 -4.58
N ASP A 9 -14.06 -7.88 -3.29
CA ASP A 9 -13.58 -6.62 -2.70
C ASP A 9 -12.21 -6.26 -3.25
N PHE A 10 -11.31 -7.24 -3.36
CA PHE A 10 -10.00 -7.02 -3.93
C PHE A 10 -10.08 -6.63 -5.40
N GLU A 11 -10.94 -7.29 -6.16
CA GLU A 11 -11.12 -6.98 -7.57
C GLU A 11 -11.55 -5.53 -7.78
N ARG A 12 -12.53 -5.05 -6.98
CA ARG A 12 -12.93 -3.63 -7.02
C ARG A 12 -11.78 -2.69 -6.72
N PHE A 13 -11.00 -3.01 -5.68
CA PHE A 13 -9.85 -2.20 -5.30
C PHE A 13 -8.81 -2.14 -6.43
N ILE A 14 -8.46 -3.29 -7.01
CA ILE A 14 -7.42 -3.34 -8.03
C ILE A 14 -7.86 -2.62 -9.32
N LEU A 15 -9.14 -2.68 -9.65
CA LEU A 15 -9.68 -1.93 -10.79
C LEU A 15 -9.63 -0.42 -10.52
N ASP A 16 -9.96 0.02 -9.32
CA ASP A 16 -9.84 1.42 -8.94
C ASP A 16 -8.39 1.89 -9.02
N ALA A 17 -7.46 1.11 -8.49
CA ALA A 17 -6.03 1.44 -8.54
C ALA A 17 -5.53 1.55 -9.98
N ARG A 18 -5.92 0.59 -10.84
CA ARG A 18 -5.56 0.61 -12.26
C ARG A 18 -6.06 1.89 -12.93
N ASP A 19 -7.32 2.24 -12.69
CA ASP A 19 -7.95 3.36 -13.37
C ASP A 19 -7.42 4.70 -12.86
N ILE A 20 -7.24 4.84 -11.55
CA ILE A 20 -6.70 6.07 -10.95
C ILE A 20 -5.27 6.32 -11.45
N ALA A 21 -4.46 5.28 -11.53
CA ALA A 21 -3.07 5.39 -11.98
C ALA A 21 -2.94 5.39 -13.52
N ALA A 22 -4.05 5.25 -14.24
CA ALA A 22 -4.08 5.18 -15.71
C ALA A 22 -3.21 4.04 -16.26
N LEU A 23 -3.21 2.89 -15.57
CA LEU A 23 -2.52 1.70 -16.04
C LEU A 23 -3.42 0.88 -16.96
N GLN A 24 -2.79 0.03 -17.78
CA GLN A 24 -3.50 -0.74 -18.79
C GLN A 24 -4.08 -2.05 -18.25
N THR A 25 -3.39 -2.68 -17.28
CA THR A 25 -3.77 -4.02 -16.82
C THR A 25 -3.85 -4.08 -15.30
N THR A 26 -4.60 -5.07 -14.81
CA THR A 26 -4.66 -5.34 -13.37
C THR A 26 -3.35 -5.90 -12.83
N ASN A 27 -2.57 -6.62 -13.65
CA ASN A 27 -1.23 -7.08 -13.24
C ASN A 27 -0.30 -5.91 -12.99
N GLN A 28 -0.35 -4.87 -13.81
CA GLN A 28 0.41 -3.64 -13.58
C GLN A 28 -0.01 -2.96 -12.29
N ALA A 29 -1.32 -2.89 -12.04
CA ALA A 29 -1.86 -2.32 -10.81
C ALA A 29 -1.46 -3.15 -9.58
N TYR A 30 -1.48 -4.48 -9.68
CA TYR A 30 -1.04 -5.36 -8.60
C TYR A 30 0.41 -5.07 -8.20
N THR A 31 1.31 -4.98 -9.18
CA THR A 31 2.71 -4.70 -8.91
C THR A 31 2.89 -3.33 -8.24
N MET A 32 2.18 -2.33 -8.71
CA MET A 32 2.20 -0.99 -8.10
C MET A 32 1.71 -1.02 -6.65
N VAL A 33 0.58 -1.68 -6.39
CA VAL A 33 0.00 -1.79 -5.05
C VAL A 33 0.98 -2.50 -4.10
N GLN A 34 1.55 -3.62 -4.54
CA GLN A 34 2.54 -4.34 -3.76
C GLN A 34 3.74 -3.46 -3.46
N ALA A 35 4.24 -2.75 -4.45
CA ALA A 35 5.39 -1.86 -4.28
C ALA A 35 5.11 -0.74 -3.28
N VAL A 36 3.93 -0.11 -3.35
CA VAL A 36 3.55 0.97 -2.42
C VAL A 36 3.40 0.42 -1.00
N LEU A 37 2.67 -0.68 -0.83
CA LEU A 37 2.47 -1.28 0.50
C LEU A 37 3.80 -1.69 1.14
N GLN A 38 4.69 -2.30 0.37
CA GLN A 38 5.96 -2.78 0.92
C GLN A 38 6.98 -1.65 1.11
N THR A 39 6.91 -0.59 0.32
CA THR A 39 7.69 0.62 0.57
C THR A 39 7.28 1.26 1.90
N PHE A 40 5.99 1.32 2.20
CA PHE A 40 5.50 1.78 3.50
C PHE A 40 5.96 0.86 4.64
N ARG A 41 5.84 -0.46 4.45
CA ARG A 41 6.25 -1.47 5.42
C ARG A 41 7.71 -1.32 5.85
N ARG A 42 8.59 -0.91 4.95
CA ARG A 42 10.02 -0.76 5.26
C ARG A 42 10.29 0.28 6.35
N ARG A 43 9.33 1.13 6.66
CA ARG A 43 9.46 2.20 7.66
C ARG A 43 8.87 1.81 9.01
N LEU A 44 8.34 0.61 9.13
CA LEU A 44 7.59 0.19 10.32
C LEU A 44 8.29 -0.94 11.06
N GLU A 45 8.23 -0.88 12.39
CA GLU A 45 8.50 -2.04 13.21
C GLU A 45 7.36 -3.04 13.07
N MET A 46 7.60 -4.30 13.42
CA MET A 46 6.60 -5.36 13.25
C MET A 46 5.30 -5.04 13.99
N SER A 47 5.37 -4.53 15.20
CA SER A 47 4.17 -4.19 15.96
C SER A 47 3.32 -3.13 15.26
N ASP A 48 3.96 -2.12 14.67
CA ASP A 48 3.27 -1.07 13.92
C ASP A 48 2.70 -1.61 12.61
N ALA A 49 3.43 -2.48 11.95
CA ALA A 49 2.97 -3.12 10.71
C ALA A 49 1.72 -3.98 10.96
N LEU A 50 1.68 -4.70 12.06
CA LEU A 50 0.49 -5.49 12.42
C LEU A 50 -0.71 -4.60 12.71
N LEU A 51 -0.49 -3.46 13.37
CA LEU A 51 -1.54 -2.48 13.61
C LEU A 51 -2.13 -1.97 12.29
N PHE A 52 -1.27 -1.63 11.33
CA PHE A 52 -1.71 -1.18 10.01
C PHE A 52 -2.42 -2.30 9.25
N ALA A 53 -1.85 -3.51 9.26
CA ALA A 53 -2.43 -4.66 8.58
C ALA A 53 -3.87 -4.94 9.03
N ASN A 54 -4.16 -4.73 10.31
CA ASN A 54 -5.50 -4.94 10.85
C ASN A 54 -6.54 -3.96 10.28
N ALA A 55 -6.11 -2.84 9.73
CA ALA A 55 -6.99 -1.88 9.07
C ALA A 55 -7.20 -2.20 7.58
N LEU A 56 -6.54 -3.23 7.05
CA LEU A 56 -6.62 -3.60 5.64
C LEU A 56 -7.60 -4.75 5.41
N PRO A 57 -8.27 -4.78 4.24
CA PRO A 57 -9.01 -5.97 3.82
C PRO A 57 -8.08 -7.19 3.65
N PRO A 58 -8.63 -8.42 3.66
CA PRO A 58 -7.81 -9.64 3.75
C PRO A 58 -6.75 -9.80 2.67
N VAL A 59 -7.07 -9.56 1.40
CA VAL A 59 -6.07 -9.76 0.32
C VAL A 59 -4.97 -8.70 0.40
N LEU A 60 -5.31 -7.45 0.69
CA LEU A 60 -4.32 -6.39 0.86
C LEU A 60 -3.43 -6.66 2.07
N ARG A 61 -4.00 -7.19 3.14
CA ARG A 61 -3.24 -7.63 4.33
C ARG A 61 -2.20 -8.67 3.95
N ALA A 62 -2.60 -9.66 3.14
CA ALA A 62 -1.69 -10.71 2.68
C ALA A 62 -0.56 -10.13 1.81
N ILE A 63 -0.88 -9.24 0.88
CA ILE A 63 0.13 -8.59 0.02
C ILE A 63 1.10 -7.75 0.84
N PHE A 64 0.58 -7.04 1.84
CA PHE A 64 1.38 -6.16 2.69
C PHE A 64 2.47 -6.92 3.44
N ILE A 65 2.19 -8.12 3.93
CA ILE A 65 3.14 -8.91 4.72
C ILE A 65 3.90 -9.95 3.90
N ASP A 66 3.58 -10.11 2.62
CA ASP A 66 4.17 -11.15 1.79
C ASP A 66 5.70 -11.00 1.70
N ASP A 67 6.40 -12.13 1.85
CA ASP A 67 7.85 -12.21 1.68
C ASP A 67 8.62 -11.16 2.52
N TRP A 68 8.18 -10.95 3.77
CA TRP A 68 8.77 -9.94 4.65
C TRP A 68 10.00 -10.49 5.39
N ASP A 69 11.16 -9.91 5.08
CA ASP A 69 12.41 -10.19 5.80
C ASP A 69 12.51 -9.26 7.02
N LEU A 70 12.28 -9.81 8.20
CA LEU A 70 12.32 -9.03 9.44
C LEU A 70 13.72 -8.59 9.85
N GLU A 71 14.76 -9.14 9.22
CA GLU A 71 16.14 -8.73 9.48
C GLU A 71 16.54 -7.52 8.64
N GLU A 72 15.75 -7.16 7.64
CA GLU A 72 16.01 -5.96 6.85
C GLU A 72 15.92 -4.73 7.75
N PRO A 73 16.91 -3.80 7.68
CA PRO A 73 16.88 -2.61 8.51
C PRO A 73 15.68 -1.72 8.21
N ILE A 74 15.08 -1.18 9.28
CA ILE A 74 14.01 -0.21 9.14
C ILE A 74 14.63 1.11 8.65
N VAL A 75 14.02 1.70 7.62
CA VAL A 75 14.47 2.97 7.07
C VAL A 75 13.52 4.09 7.48
N PRO A 76 13.99 5.34 7.58
CA PRO A 76 13.12 6.44 7.96
C PRO A 76 12.18 6.84 6.83
N PHE A 77 11.07 7.48 7.17
CA PHE A 77 10.28 8.19 6.17
C PHE A 77 11.13 9.28 5.56
N SER A 78 10.93 9.52 4.28
CA SER A 78 11.67 10.52 3.52
C SER A 78 10.72 11.31 2.64
N GLY A 79 11.23 12.18 1.78
CA GLY A 79 10.38 12.96 0.87
C GLY A 79 9.59 12.06 -0.07
N ARG A 80 8.42 12.53 -0.47
CA ARG A 80 7.51 11.79 -1.35
C ARG A 80 8.20 11.32 -2.62
N LEU A 81 9.04 12.16 -3.22
CA LEU A 81 9.75 11.81 -4.45
C LEU A 81 10.70 10.63 -4.23
N ALA A 82 11.49 10.68 -3.14
CA ALA A 82 12.43 9.59 -2.84
C ALA A 82 11.71 8.27 -2.60
N MET A 83 10.59 8.30 -1.87
CA MET A 83 9.80 7.09 -1.62
C MET A 83 9.12 6.59 -2.90
N THR A 84 8.70 7.49 -3.78
CA THR A 84 8.16 7.12 -5.09
C THR A 84 9.21 6.40 -5.93
N ARG A 85 10.46 6.83 -5.89
CA ARG A 85 11.55 6.14 -6.60
C ARG A 85 11.78 4.74 -6.05
N GLU A 86 11.62 4.52 -4.75
CA GLU A 86 11.66 3.16 -4.18
C GLU A 86 10.52 2.30 -4.73
N VAL A 87 9.30 2.86 -4.80
CA VAL A 87 8.16 2.17 -5.40
C VAL A 87 8.48 1.74 -6.82
N GLN A 88 8.99 2.65 -7.63
CA GLN A 88 9.30 2.39 -9.04
C GLN A 88 10.45 1.40 -9.25
N ALA A 89 11.36 1.31 -8.30
CA ALA A 89 12.49 0.37 -8.36
C ALA A 89 12.09 -1.07 -8.01
N PHE A 90 10.94 -1.26 -7.38
CA PHE A 90 10.45 -2.58 -7.01
C PHE A 90 10.23 -3.42 -8.26
N ARG A 91 10.84 -4.61 -8.33
CA ARG A 91 10.82 -5.51 -9.49
C ARG A 91 11.42 -4.93 -10.79
N GLY A 92 12.15 -3.83 -10.68
CA GLY A 92 12.88 -3.26 -11.83
C GLY A 92 12.00 -3.03 -13.04
N ASP A 93 12.33 -3.64 -14.19
CA ASP A 93 11.64 -3.41 -15.46
C ASP A 93 10.20 -3.93 -15.52
N HIS A 94 9.79 -4.73 -14.54
CA HIS A 94 8.43 -5.26 -14.47
C HIS A 94 7.47 -4.33 -13.75
N ASN A 95 7.89 -3.12 -13.43
CA ASN A 95 7.11 -2.16 -12.67
C ASN A 95 6.97 -0.85 -13.45
N VAL A 96 5.74 -0.53 -13.83
CA VAL A 96 5.41 0.69 -14.58
C VAL A 96 4.67 1.71 -13.71
N SER A 97 4.95 1.71 -12.41
CA SER A 97 4.31 2.63 -11.47
C SER A 97 4.58 4.09 -11.85
N PRO A 98 3.52 4.93 -11.96
CA PRO A 98 3.69 6.33 -12.29
C PRO A 98 4.28 7.13 -11.12
N ASP A 99 4.68 8.37 -11.39
CA ASP A 99 5.19 9.27 -10.35
C ASP A 99 4.15 9.58 -9.27
N THR A 100 2.88 9.36 -9.55
CA THR A 100 1.77 9.56 -8.62
C THR A 100 1.37 8.28 -7.87
N ALA A 101 2.16 7.20 -7.97
CA ALA A 101 1.77 5.88 -7.49
C ALA A 101 1.31 5.87 -6.03
N ILE A 102 2.03 6.54 -5.14
CA ILE A 102 1.69 6.53 -3.72
C ILE A 102 0.31 7.17 -3.49
N ALA A 103 0.07 8.34 -4.08
CA ALA A 103 -1.22 9.01 -3.98
C ALA A 103 -2.33 8.20 -4.66
N ASP A 104 -2.04 7.55 -5.78
CA ASP A 104 -3.01 6.76 -6.52
C ASP A 104 -3.46 5.53 -5.72
N VAL A 105 -2.53 4.83 -5.10
CA VAL A 105 -2.84 3.69 -4.24
C VAL A 105 -3.59 4.15 -2.99
N ALA A 106 -3.17 5.29 -2.40
CA ALA A 106 -3.87 5.87 -1.26
C ALA A 106 -5.33 6.19 -1.60
N ALA A 107 -5.58 6.78 -2.77
CA ALA A 107 -6.94 7.09 -3.22
C ALA A 107 -7.78 5.81 -3.41
N ALA A 108 -7.21 4.79 -4.04
CA ALA A 108 -7.89 3.51 -4.23
C ALA A 108 -8.20 2.83 -2.89
N LEU A 109 -7.25 2.86 -1.96
CA LEU A 109 -7.44 2.28 -0.65
C LEU A 109 -8.58 2.97 0.10
N ARG A 110 -8.60 4.30 0.08
CA ARG A 110 -9.62 5.07 0.80
C ARG A 110 -11.03 4.87 0.25
N ARG A 111 -11.16 4.51 -1.02
CA ARG A 111 -12.46 4.15 -1.62
C ARG A 111 -12.96 2.78 -1.19
N ASN A 112 -12.08 1.91 -0.73
CA ASN A 112 -12.36 0.49 -0.54
C ASN A 112 -12.20 0.02 0.91
N VAL A 113 -12.00 0.93 1.85
CA VAL A 113 -11.90 0.62 3.28
C VAL A 113 -12.75 1.59 4.08
N ASP A 114 -12.95 1.28 5.37
CA ASP A 114 -13.50 2.25 6.30
C ASP A 114 -12.41 3.28 6.61
N GLU A 115 -12.53 4.49 6.06
CA GLU A 115 -11.52 5.53 6.23
C GLU A 115 -11.30 5.91 7.69
N ALA A 116 -12.34 5.88 8.52
CA ALA A 116 -12.19 6.20 9.94
C ALA A 116 -11.31 5.18 10.64
N VAL A 117 -11.45 3.89 10.30
CA VAL A 117 -10.59 2.83 10.83
C VAL A 117 -9.16 3.02 10.36
N LEU A 118 -8.97 3.29 9.08
CA LEU A 118 -7.64 3.54 8.52
C LEU A 118 -6.96 4.74 9.19
N ASP A 119 -7.66 5.86 9.30
CA ASP A 119 -7.10 7.08 9.87
C ASP A 119 -6.76 6.92 11.36
N ARG A 120 -7.57 6.17 12.11
CA ARG A 120 -7.24 5.87 13.52
C ARG A 120 -5.97 5.02 13.64
N ALA A 121 -5.80 4.05 12.73
CA ALA A 121 -4.59 3.25 12.71
C ALA A 121 -3.37 4.11 12.36
N LEU A 122 -3.47 4.94 11.32
CA LEU A 122 -2.37 5.80 10.89
C LEU A 122 -1.94 6.79 11.97
N ALA A 123 -2.89 7.31 12.74
CA ALA A 123 -2.59 8.26 13.83
C ALA A 123 -1.76 7.63 14.95
N ARG A 124 -1.75 6.31 15.07
CA ARG A 124 -0.96 5.58 16.08
C ARG A 124 0.42 5.14 15.57
N LEU A 125 0.71 5.37 14.31
CA LEU A 125 1.97 4.99 13.69
C LEU A 125 2.99 6.12 13.77
N PRO A 126 4.29 5.84 13.48
CA PRO A 126 5.31 6.88 13.52
C PRO A 126 5.00 8.07 12.62
N GLU A 127 5.63 9.19 12.93
CA GLU A 127 5.51 10.40 12.14
C GLU A 127 5.89 10.11 10.67
N GLY A 128 5.08 10.61 9.76
CA GLY A 128 5.24 10.35 8.33
C GLY A 128 4.20 9.37 7.78
N ALA A 129 3.60 8.53 8.64
CA ALA A 129 2.61 7.55 8.18
C ALA A 129 1.35 8.20 7.62
N VAL A 130 0.84 9.22 8.29
CA VAL A 130 -0.36 9.95 7.85
C VAL A 130 -0.12 10.59 6.48
N ASP A 131 1.02 11.27 6.33
CA ASP A 131 1.36 11.91 5.06
C ASP A 131 1.55 10.92 3.93
N PHE A 132 2.13 9.74 4.21
CA PHE A 132 2.30 8.71 3.19
C PHE A 132 0.97 8.32 2.55
N TRP A 133 -0.07 8.17 3.35
CA TRP A 133 -1.39 7.71 2.87
C TRP A 133 -2.35 8.84 2.52
N ARG A 134 -1.84 10.03 2.37
CA ARG A 134 -2.64 11.15 1.86
C ARG A 134 -2.82 11.00 0.35
N ALA A 135 -4.07 11.01 -0.08
CA ALA A 135 -4.41 10.90 -1.49
C ALA A 135 -4.18 12.20 -2.26
#